data_0a02827728af7b2e3155a57e66aef081
#
_entry.id   0a02827728af7b2e3155a57e66aef081
#
_cell.length_a   1.000
_cell.length_b   1.000
_cell.length_c   1.000
_cell.angle_alpha   90.00
_cell.angle_beta   90.00
_cell.angle_gamma   90.00
#
_symmetry.space_group_name_H-M   'P 1'
#
loop_
_entity.id
_entity.type
_entity.pdbx_description
1 polymer ?
#
loop_
_entity_poly.entity_id
_entity_poly.type
_entity_poly.pdbx_seq_one_letter_code
_entity_poly.pdbx_strand_id
1 'polypeptide(L)'
;MAALILFAVVAGAATAVSPCVLPVLPVVLSAGATGGRRRPLGVATGLALSFTFATVALVYVLSALGLPNGLLRTLAIAVLIAFGVALLVPPIGDRLEAWLSRIAPQPRARAQRGSESGFWSGLLVGGGLGFVYAPCAGPILAGVITVSASQAFTAGRVAVALAYGAGSALVLYALMLGGRKATRRLARRTARFQMAMGAVMILVAVAIASNYDTRFETAIASDLPSFLVDPTHGLETSHAATAQLAALRGHEARQAGGLRQADAGVILPVLGRAPELVDTEMWFNTPGGRPLTLAALRGHVVLVDFWTYSCINCIRTLPYLNAWYAKYAREGFVIVGVHTPEFPFEHSASNVAQAIAQNGIRYPVVQDNNYATWNAYNNQYWPAEYLIDTEGRIRLADFGEGDYQAKEHAIRSLLAQEGASNLGRVTPVHAEQPPAGNITPESYLGADRAQRFENGQITTGVHDYGSPTHPPKPDHLRYGGAWRITGASAISLSRARLQLNFSARQVFLVTGSPTGPRHVLVLLDGHPIPQPLAGPDVHRSLATISFQRLYRLVALPCVERHLLTIEPDPGTTGYAFTFG
;
A
#
# COMPACT_ATOMS: atom_id res chain seq x y z
N MET A 1 16.34 11.59 9.56
CA MET A 1 17.46 10.61 9.47
C MET A 1 17.59 9.75 10.73
N ALA A 2 17.75 10.31 11.93
CA ALA A 2 17.89 9.51 13.16
C ALA A 2 16.67 8.61 13.45
N ALA A 3 15.43 9.10 13.28
CA ALA A 3 14.22 8.31 13.46
C ALA A 3 14.09 7.16 12.43
N LEU A 4 14.47 7.39 11.17
CA LEU A 4 14.49 6.36 10.13
C LEU A 4 15.52 5.27 10.40
N ILE A 5 16.68 5.63 10.94
CA ILE A 5 17.73 4.68 11.34
C ILE A 5 17.23 3.82 12.52
N LEU A 6 16.60 4.44 13.52
CA LEU A 6 16.02 3.72 14.66
C LEU A 6 14.91 2.78 14.21
N PHE A 7 14.02 3.25 13.32
CA PHE A 7 12.96 2.44 12.72
C PHE A 7 13.53 1.24 11.96
N ALA A 8 14.55 1.46 11.11
CA ALA A 8 15.22 0.39 10.36
C ALA A 8 15.85 -0.67 11.28
N VAL A 9 16.46 -0.26 12.41
CA VAL A 9 17.01 -1.19 13.40
C VAL A 9 15.90 -2.03 14.05
N VAL A 10 14.78 -1.40 14.44
CA VAL A 10 13.64 -2.09 15.07
C VAL A 10 12.97 -3.04 14.08
N ALA A 11 12.74 -2.60 12.84
CA ALA A 11 12.18 -3.43 11.78
C ALA A 11 13.09 -4.63 11.45
N GLY A 12 14.41 -4.42 11.39
CA GLY A 12 15.39 -5.50 11.23
C GLY A 12 15.41 -6.47 12.41
N ALA A 13 15.21 -5.99 13.63
CA ALA A 13 15.09 -6.84 14.81
C ALA A 13 13.81 -7.67 14.79
N ALA A 14 12.69 -7.09 14.39
CA ALA A 14 11.40 -7.79 14.27
C ALA A 14 11.45 -8.90 13.20
N THR A 15 12.09 -8.66 12.06
CA THR A 15 12.24 -9.67 10.99
C THR A 15 13.10 -10.85 11.38
N ALA A 16 14.03 -10.70 12.33
CA ALA A 16 14.82 -11.83 12.83
C ALA A 16 13.97 -12.90 13.56
N VAL A 17 12.75 -12.56 13.96
CA VAL A 17 11.78 -13.49 14.60
C VAL A 17 10.76 -14.04 13.60
N SER A 18 10.82 -13.65 12.33
CA SER A 18 9.90 -14.11 11.30
C SER A 18 10.00 -15.63 11.07
N PRO A 19 8.89 -16.31 10.68
CA PRO A 19 8.86 -17.76 10.47
C PRO A 19 9.83 -18.23 9.39
N CYS A 20 10.23 -17.36 8.46
CA CYS A 20 11.18 -17.66 7.41
C CYS A 20 12.63 -17.75 7.93
N VAL A 21 12.95 -17.10 9.04
CA VAL A 21 14.28 -17.07 9.67
C VAL A 21 14.49 -18.23 10.65
N LEU A 22 13.39 -18.72 11.24
CA LEU A 22 13.42 -19.84 12.20
C LEU A 22 14.14 -21.09 11.69
N PRO A 23 14.01 -21.52 10.41
CA PRO A 23 14.73 -22.70 9.89
C PRO A 23 16.25 -22.50 9.80
N VAL A 24 16.72 -21.27 9.64
CA VAL A 24 18.15 -20.92 9.54
C VAL A 24 18.79 -20.86 10.92
N LEU A 25 18.00 -20.67 11.98
CA LEU A 25 18.47 -20.57 13.37
C LEU A 25 19.34 -21.76 13.82
N PRO A 26 19.01 -23.04 13.56
CA PRO A 26 19.86 -24.17 13.95
C PRO A 26 21.24 -24.13 13.28
N VAL A 27 21.30 -23.72 12.00
CA VAL A 27 22.56 -23.59 11.25
C VAL A 27 23.41 -22.45 11.81
N VAL A 28 22.80 -21.31 12.10
CA VAL A 28 23.46 -20.14 12.70
C VAL A 28 23.97 -20.47 14.11
N LEU A 29 23.16 -21.16 14.91
CA LEU A 29 23.53 -21.59 16.26
C LEU A 29 24.68 -22.60 16.25
N SER A 30 24.68 -23.58 15.31
CA SER A 30 25.76 -24.55 15.16
C SER A 30 27.05 -23.89 14.68
N ALA A 31 26.98 -22.96 13.74
CA ALA A 31 28.10 -22.18 13.25
C ALA A 31 28.72 -21.27 14.34
N GLY A 32 27.90 -20.75 15.25
CA GLY A 32 28.32 -19.95 16.39
C GLY A 32 28.87 -20.76 17.58
N ALA A 33 28.50 -22.07 17.68
CA ALA A 33 28.90 -22.94 18.78
C ALA A 33 30.31 -23.51 18.61
N THR A 34 30.77 -23.71 17.37
CA THR A 34 32.10 -24.27 17.01
C THR A 34 33.08 -23.16 16.68
N GLY A 35 33.76 -22.59 17.67
CA GLY A 35 34.78 -21.56 17.45
C GLY A 35 34.87 -20.55 18.59
N GLY A 36 35.94 -19.76 18.61
CA GLY A 36 36.25 -18.78 19.67
C GLY A 36 35.18 -17.67 19.79
N ARG A 37 35.32 -16.83 20.84
CA ARG A 37 34.39 -15.71 21.17
C ARG A 37 34.18 -14.70 20.04
N ARG A 38 35.08 -14.61 19.04
CA ARG A 38 34.99 -13.67 17.91
C ARG A 38 34.25 -14.21 16.68
N ARG A 39 33.96 -15.52 16.60
CA ARG A 39 33.25 -16.14 15.45
C ARG A 39 31.80 -15.68 15.31
N PRO A 40 31.00 -15.57 16.39
CA PRO A 40 29.62 -15.03 16.28
C PRO A 40 29.58 -13.59 15.76
N LEU A 41 30.57 -12.75 16.11
CA LEU A 41 30.69 -11.40 15.56
C LEU A 41 31.00 -11.44 14.05
N GLY A 42 31.87 -12.35 13.59
CA GLY A 42 32.10 -12.55 12.17
C GLY A 42 30.87 -12.98 11.39
N VAL A 43 30.05 -13.89 11.94
CA VAL A 43 28.81 -14.33 11.33
C VAL A 43 27.79 -13.17 11.24
N ALA A 44 27.63 -12.38 12.30
CA ALA A 44 26.71 -11.26 12.35
C ALA A 44 27.13 -10.14 11.35
N THR A 45 28.39 -9.80 11.29
CA THR A 45 28.91 -8.78 10.35
C THR A 45 28.87 -9.27 8.90
N GLY A 46 29.20 -10.54 8.66
CA GLY A 46 29.11 -11.15 7.33
C GLY A 46 27.69 -11.17 6.80
N LEU A 47 26.72 -11.51 7.65
CA LEU A 47 25.31 -11.52 7.32
C LEU A 47 24.79 -10.11 7.00
N ALA A 48 25.11 -9.11 7.83
CA ALA A 48 24.69 -7.72 7.60
C ALA A 48 25.27 -7.16 6.29
N LEU A 49 26.54 -7.40 6.02
CA LEU A 49 27.21 -6.91 4.80
C LEU A 49 26.69 -7.59 3.53
N SER A 50 26.58 -8.93 3.55
CA SER A 50 26.10 -9.66 2.36
C SER A 50 24.63 -9.42 2.09
N PHE A 51 23.82 -9.26 3.13
CA PHE A 51 22.41 -8.89 3.00
C PHE A 51 22.26 -7.49 2.39
N THR A 52 23.02 -6.50 2.90
CA THR A 52 23.01 -5.15 2.33
C THR A 52 23.48 -5.15 0.88
N PHE A 53 24.54 -5.89 0.57
CA PHE A 53 25.05 -6.03 -0.79
C PHE A 53 24.04 -6.73 -1.71
N ALA A 54 23.44 -7.83 -1.27
CA ALA A 54 22.47 -8.60 -2.05
C ALA A 54 21.21 -7.77 -2.34
N THR A 55 20.69 -7.01 -1.36
CA THR A 55 19.54 -6.13 -1.55
C THR A 55 19.84 -4.98 -2.50
N VAL A 56 20.97 -4.30 -2.35
CA VAL A 56 21.36 -3.20 -3.25
C VAL A 56 21.62 -3.73 -4.65
N ALA A 57 22.38 -4.84 -4.78
CA ALA A 57 22.67 -5.46 -6.07
C ALA A 57 21.39 -5.97 -6.76
N LEU A 58 20.46 -6.60 -6.02
CA LEU A 58 19.21 -7.10 -6.55
C LEU A 58 18.35 -5.96 -7.12
N VAL A 59 18.21 -4.85 -6.38
CA VAL A 59 17.48 -3.67 -6.84
C VAL A 59 18.11 -3.09 -8.11
N TYR A 60 19.45 -3.01 -8.14
CA TYR A 60 20.17 -2.46 -9.30
C TYR A 60 20.05 -3.36 -10.54
N VAL A 61 20.20 -4.67 -10.39
CA VAL A 61 20.06 -5.66 -11.47
C VAL A 61 18.62 -5.66 -12.01
N LEU A 62 17.63 -5.56 -11.14
CA LEU A 62 16.23 -5.54 -11.55
C LEU A 62 15.86 -4.26 -12.31
N SER A 63 16.33 -3.10 -11.82
CA SER A 63 16.10 -1.82 -12.53
C SER A 63 16.82 -1.77 -13.88
N ALA A 64 17.99 -2.41 -13.99
CA ALA A 64 18.77 -2.46 -15.23
C ALA A 64 18.20 -3.45 -16.28
N LEU A 65 17.60 -4.54 -15.84
CA LEU A 65 17.06 -5.59 -16.72
C LEU A 65 15.58 -5.37 -17.10
N GLY A 66 14.86 -4.42 -16.45
CA GLY A 66 13.47 -4.13 -16.76
C GLY A 66 12.52 -5.33 -16.63
N LEU A 67 12.83 -6.28 -15.71
CA LEU A 67 12.08 -7.50 -15.53
C LEU A 67 10.73 -7.20 -14.83
N PRO A 68 9.63 -7.82 -15.26
CA PRO A 68 8.33 -7.62 -14.64
C PRO A 68 8.33 -8.12 -13.18
N ASN A 69 7.69 -7.34 -12.29
CA ASN A 69 7.63 -7.63 -10.84
C ASN A 69 7.04 -9.00 -10.51
N GLY A 70 6.19 -9.56 -11.37
CA GLY A 70 5.63 -10.91 -11.23
C GLY A 70 6.69 -12.03 -11.29
N LEU A 71 7.79 -11.81 -11.99
CA LEU A 71 8.87 -12.80 -12.12
C LEU A 71 9.64 -12.97 -10.80
N LEU A 72 9.81 -11.88 -10.05
CA LEU A 72 10.40 -11.88 -8.71
C LEU A 72 9.59 -12.69 -7.72
N ARG A 73 8.27 -12.51 -7.72
CA ARG A 73 7.35 -13.26 -6.86
C ARG A 73 7.42 -14.75 -7.17
N THR A 74 7.38 -15.11 -8.46
CA THR A 74 7.49 -16.50 -8.90
C THR A 74 8.83 -17.12 -8.51
N LEU A 75 9.92 -16.37 -8.65
CA LEU A 75 11.27 -16.82 -8.29
C LEU A 75 11.42 -16.99 -6.77
N ALA A 76 10.88 -16.06 -5.99
CA ALA A 76 10.86 -16.16 -4.52
C ALA A 76 10.05 -17.39 -4.05
N ILE A 77 8.89 -17.65 -4.64
CA ILE A 77 8.07 -18.85 -4.36
C ILE A 77 8.84 -20.12 -4.74
N ALA A 78 9.48 -20.17 -5.90
CA ALA A 78 10.26 -21.31 -6.35
C ALA A 78 11.45 -21.61 -5.41
N VAL A 79 12.17 -20.56 -4.96
CA VAL A 79 13.27 -20.69 -4.00
C VAL A 79 12.76 -21.19 -2.64
N LEU A 80 11.64 -20.66 -2.15
CA LEU A 80 11.03 -21.10 -0.88
C LEU A 80 10.59 -22.57 -0.94
N ILE A 81 9.98 -23.00 -2.05
CA ILE A 81 9.58 -24.40 -2.26
C ILE A 81 10.81 -25.30 -2.34
N ALA A 82 11.83 -24.92 -3.10
CA ALA A 82 13.06 -25.71 -3.24
C ALA A 82 13.77 -25.89 -1.88
N PHE A 83 13.84 -24.84 -1.09
CA PHE A 83 14.42 -24.89 0.26
C PHE A 83 13.57 -25.71 1.22
N GLY A 84 12.24 -25.55 1.17
CA GLY A 84 11.29 -26.34 1.97
C GLY A 84 11.39 -27.84 1.67
N VAL A 85 11.50 -28.22 0.40
CA VAL A 85 11.68 -29.62 -0.04
C VAL A 85 13.05 -30.16 0.39
N ALA A 86 14.12 -29.37 0.27
CA ALA A 86 15.46 -29.77 0.73
C ALA A 86 15.51 -30.05 2.24
N LEU A 87 14.75 -29.30 3.04
CA LEU A 87 14.63 -29.52 4.49
C LEU A 87 13.70 -30.71 4.84
N LEU A 88 12.68 -30.97 4.02
CA LEU A 88 11.71 -32.03 4.25
C LEU A 88 12.28 -33.42 3.93
N VAL A 89 13.18 -33.50 2.93
CA VAL A 89 13.75 -34.76 2.41
C VAL A 89 15.27 -34.76 2.64
N PRO A 90 15.76 -35.27 3.79
CA PRO A 90 17.19 -35.24 4.16
C PRO A 90 18.16 -35.71 3.07
N PRO A 91 17.88 -36.81 2.31
CA PRO A 91 18.81 -37.27 1.28
C PRO A 91 18.96 -36.32 0.08
N ILE A 92 18.00 -35.41 -0.14
CA ILE A 92 18.11 -34.37 -1.17
C ILE A 92 18.98 -33.21 -0.65
N GLY A 93 18.82 -32.84 0.62
CA GLY A 93 19.67 -31.86 1.30
C GLY A 93 21.14 -32.26 1.28
N ASP A 94 21.43 -33.52 1.64
CA ASP A 94 22.80 -34.07 1.66
C ASP A 94 23.45 -34.08 0.26
N ARG A 95 22.67 -34.42 -0.80
CA ARG A 95 23.14 -34.36 -2.19
C ARG A 95 23.38 -32.97 -2.70
N LEU A 96 22.54 -32.02 -2.33
CA LEU A 96 22.66 -30.61 -2.68
C LEU A 96 23.89 -29.98 -1.99
N GLU A 97 24.12 -30.33 -0.73
CA GLU A 97 25.30 -29.91 0.04
C GLU A 97 26.57 -30.51 -0.56
N ALA A 98 26.56 -31.78 -0.95
CA ALA A 98 27.67 -32.44 -1.64
C ALA A 98 27.95 -31.85 -3.04
N TRP A 99 26.92 -31.38 -3.75
CA TRP A 99 27.07 -30.71 -5.05
C TRP A 99 27.60 -29.29 -4.89
N LEU A 100 27.04 -28.51 -3.97
CA LEU A 100 27.53 -27.15 -3.63
C LEU A 100 28.97 -27.15 -3.11
N SER A 101 29.36 -28.16 -2.35
CA SER A 101 30.72 -28.32 -1.85
C SER A 101 31.74 -28.66 -2.96
N ARG A 102 31.30 -29.14 -4.12
CA ARG A 102 32.16 -29.35 -5.30
C ARG A 102 32.40 -28.06 -6.10
N ILE A 103 31.48 -27.12 -6.05
CA ILE A 103 31.54 -25.84 -6.78
C ILE A 103 32.24 -24.76 -5.98
N ALA A 104 32.07 -24.75 -4.65
CA ALA A 104 32.80 -23.87 -3.76
C ALA A 104 34.20 -24.47 -3.45
N PRO A 105 35.30 -23.80 -3.81
CA PRO A 105 36.63 -24.29 -3.45
C PRO A 105 36.71 -24.33 -1.94
N GLN A 106 36.79 -25.55 -1.39
CA GLN A 106 37.06 -25.73 0.02
C GLN A 106 38.48 -25.17 0.26
N PRO A 107 38.67 -24.17 1.12
CA PRO A 107 39.98 -23.85 1.59
C PRO A 107 40.49 -25.09 2.34
N ARG A 108 41.45 -25.78 1.74
CA ARG A 108 42.14 -26.90 2.38
C ARG A 108 42.58 -26.44 3.77
N ALA A 109 41.89 -26.96 4.77
CA ALA A 109 42.22 -26.70 6.18
C ALA A 109 43.57 -27.33 6.49
N ARG A 110 44.62 -26.64 6.15
CA ARG A 110 45.94 -26.86 6.77
C ARG A 110 45.80 -26.28 8.17
N ALA A 111 45.74 -27.18 9.14
CA ALA A 111 45.78 -26.85 10.54
C ALA A 111 46.97 -25.93 10.85
N GLN A 112 46.74 -24.64 10.94
CA GLN A 112 47.62 -23.72 11.63
C GLN A 112 46.95 -23.28 12.93
N ARG A 113 47.52 -23.78 14.01
CA ARG A 113 47.28 -23.31 15.38
C ARG A 113 47.68 -21.83 15.47
N GLY A 114 46.69 -20.95 15.33
CA GLY A 114 46.87 -19.50 15.50
C GLY A 114 45.54 -18.83 15.74
N SER A 115 45.49 -18.01 16.75
CA SER A 115 44.38 -17.37 17.44
C SER A 115 43.50 -16.40 16.60
N GLU A 116 43.69 -16.24 15.28
CA GLU A 116 43.00 -15.24 14.47
C GLU A 116 41.97 -15.80 13.48
N SER A 117 41.83 -17.11 13.35
CA SER A 117 40.96 -17.76 12.33
C SER A 117 39.43 -17.70 12.62
N GLY A 118 39.02 -17.27 13.79
CA GLY A 118 37.62 -17.29 14.21
C GLY A 118 36.72 -16.26 13.52
N PHE A 119 37.20 -15.04 13.31
CA PHE A 119 36.40 -13.95 12.74
C PHE A 119 36.18 -14.13 11.23
N TRP A 120 37.22 -14.37 10.46
CA TRP A 120 37.18 -14.53 9.00
C TRP A 120 36.34 -15.75 8.55
N SER A 121 36.46 -16.86 9.27
CA SER A 121 35.63 -18.04 9.04
C SER A 121 34.16 -17.76 9.36
N GLY A 122 33.85 -16.95 10.38
CA GLY A 122 32.52 -16.47 10.69
C GLY A 122 31.96 -15.54 9.61
N LEU A 123 32.79 -14.63 9.09
CA LEU A 123 32.42 -13.68 8.03
C LEU A 123 32.00 -14.40 6.74
N LEU A 124 32.72 -15.44 6.32
CA LEU A 124 32.36 -16.23 5.14
C LEU A 124 31.05 -17.00 5.32
N VAL A 125 30.85 -17.61 6.48
CA VAL A 125 29.59 -18.33 6.78
C VAL A 125 28.42 -17.35 6.86
N GLY A 126 28.59 -16.20 7.52
CA GLY A 126 27.60 -15.13 7.60
C GLY A 126 27.30 -14.55 6.22
N GLY A 127 28.33 -14.40 5.38
CA GLY A 127 28.19 -13.96 3.99
C GLY A 127 27.28 -14.86 3.15
N GLY A 128 27.51 -16.18 3.19
CA GLY A 128 26.65 -17.15 2.51
C GLY A 128 25.22 -17.16 3.03
N LEU A 129 25.04 -17.05 4.35
CA LEU A 129 23.72 -17.00 4.97
C LEU A 129 22.93 -15.75 4.59
N GLY A 130 23.59 -14.59 4.40
CA GLY A 130 22.92 -13.35 4.03
C GLY A 130 22.33 -13.36 2.61
N PHE A 131 22.95 -14.09 1.67
CA PHE A 131 22.37 -14.30 0.34
C PHE A 131 21.10 -15.16 0.39
N VAL A 132 21.07 -16.17 1.25
CA VAL A 132 19.87 -17.02 1.48
C VAL A 132 18.76 -16.23 2.19
N TYR A 133 19.12 -15.23 2.97
CA TYR A 133 18.20 -14.38 3.74
C TYR A 133 17.52 -13.29 2.88
N ALA A 134 18.17 -12.84 1.80
CA ALA A 134 17.70 -11.73 0.97
C ALA A 134 16.24 -11.89 0.44
N PRO A 135 15.79 -13.05 -0.11
CA PRO A 135 14.43 -13.23 -0.60
C PRO A 135 13.37 -13.23 0.52
N CYS A 136 13.75 -13.58 1.76
CA CYS A 136 12.82 -13.64 2.89
C CYS A 136 12.46 -12.26 3.48
N ALA A 137 13.28 -11.26 3.22
CA ALA A 137 13.06 -9.89 3.67
C ALA A 137 12.27 -9.04 2.65
N GLY A 138 11.92 -9.62 1.49
CA GLY A 138 11.29 -8.96 0.35
C GLY A 138 10.06 -8.10 0.67
N PRO A 139 9.05 -8.59 1.39
CA PRO A 139 7.83 -7.82 1.67
C PRO A 139 8.06 -6.55 2.49
N ILE A 140 8.92 -6.63 3.52
CA ILE A 140 9.23 -5.49 4.39
C ILE A 140 10.19 -4.51 3.70
N LEU A 141 11.12 -5.05 2.90
CA LEU A 141 12.00 -4.23 2.07
C LEU A 141 11.25 -3.51 0.95
N ALA A 142 10.20 -4.11 0.37
CA ALA A 142 9.35 -3.45 -0.59
C ALA A 142 8.72 -2.17 0.01
N GLY A 143 8.24 -2.21 1.25
CA GLY A 143 7.75 -1.03 1.97
C GLY A 143 8.83 0.03 2.20
N VAL A 144 10.07 -0.36 2.52
CA VAL A 144 11.19 0.58 2.70
C VAL A 144 11.68 1.13 1.36
N ILE A 145 11.63 0.34 0.29
CA ILE A 145 12.04 0.74 -1.07
C ILE A 145 11.01 1.68 -1.69
N THR A 146 9.71 1.47 -1.50
CA THR A 146 8.65 2.37 -2.02
C THR A 146 8.75 3.76 -1.40
N VAL A 147 9.06 3.86 -0.11
CA VAL A 147 9.37 5.15 0.56
C VAL A 147 10.67 5.77 0.03
N SER A 148 11.57 4.97 -0.55
CA SER A 148 12.88 5.42 -1.04
C SER A 148 12.98 5.51 -2.57
N ALA A 149 11.98 5.07 -3.34
CA ALA A 149 12.07 4.93 -4.80
C ALA A 149 12.11 6.27 -5.56
N SER A 150 11.76 7.38 -4.92
CA SER A 150 11.70 8.70 -5.54
C SER A 150 13.04 9.45 -5.63
N GLN A 151 14.15 8.89 -5.11
CA GLN A 151 15.43 9.61 -5.08
C GLN A 151 16.61 8.87 -5.70
N ALA A 152 17.49 9.62 -6.39
CA ALA A 152 18.77 9.18 -6.89
C ALA A 152 19.65 8.60 -5.77
N PHE A 153 20.64 7.77 -6.12
CA PHE A 153 21.57 7.07 -5.24
C PHE A 153 22.13 8.01 -4.15
N THR A 154 21.64 7.89 -2.92
CA THR A 154 22.04 8.75 -1.81
C THR A 154 22.64 7.90 -0.69
N ALA A 155 23.72 8.39 -0.06
CA ALA A 155 24.36 7.76 1.12
C ALA A 155 23.35 7.38 2.23
N GLY A 156 22.22 8.06 2.30
CA GLY A 156 21.13 7.77 3.22
C GLY A 156 20.48 6.40 3.03
N ARG A 157 20.35 5.90 1.80
CA ARG A 157 19.78 4.56 1.51
C ARG A 157 20.68 3.44 2.03
N VAL A 158 21.99 3.60 1.82
CA VAL A 158 22.98 2.64 2.31
C VAL A 158 22.97 2.64 3.84
N ALA A 159 22.83 3.80 4.48
CA ALA A 159 22.74 3.92 5.94
C ALA A 159 21.50 3.22 6.51
N VAL A 160 20.34 3.35 5.87
CA VAL A 160 19.09 2.67 6.29
C VAL A 160 19.20 1.15 6.11
N ALA A 161 19.74 0.67 4.97
CA ALA A 161 19.96 -0.74 4.73
C ALA A 161 20.98 -1.36 5.71
N LEU A 162 22.03 -0.63 6.03
CA LEU A 162 23.01 -1.04 7.06
C LEU A 162 22.40 -1.06 8.46
N ALA A 163 21.55 -0.09 8.79
CA ALA A 163 20.85 -0.03 10.07
C ALA A 163 19.88 -1.20 10.24
N TYR A 164 19.14 -1.55 9.19
CA TYR A 164 18.27 -2.72 9.16
C TYR A 164 19.06 -4.03 9.32
N GLY A 165 20.13 -4.19 8.55
CA GLY A 165 21.04 -5.34 8.67
C GLY A 165 21.69 -5.46 10.06
N ALA A 166 22.06 -4.34 10.67
CA ALA A 166 22.59 -4.29 12.02
C ALA A 166 21.55 -4.71 13.07
N GLY A 167 20.28 -4.29 12.92
CA GLY A 167 19.17 -4.71 13.78
C GLY A 167 18.95 -6.22 13.76
N SER A 168 18.88 -6.83 12.58
CA SER A 168 18.77 -8.28 12.41
C SER A 168 19.97 -9.03 12.97
N ALA A 169 21.19 -8.53 12.72
CA ALA A 169 22.43 -9.12 13.21
C ALA A 169 22.54 -9.08 14.74
N LEU A 170 22.05 -8.02 15.38
CA LEU A 170 22.05 -7.86 16.83
C LEU A 170 21.17 -8.92 17.51
N VAL A 171 19.97 -9.16 16.99
CA VAL A 171 19.05 -10.18 17.53
C VAL A 171 19.64 -11.58 17.36
N LEU A 172 20.17 -11.89 16.16
CA LEU A 172 20.81 -13.18 15.91
C LEU A 172 22.04 -13.38 16.79
N TYR A 173 22.84 -12.34 17.03
CA TYR A 173 23.97 -12.37 17.93
C TYR A 173 23.53 -12.65 19.38
N ALA A 174 22.49 -11.98 19.86
CA ALA A 174 21.92 -12.21 21.18
C ALA A 174 21.38 -13.66 21.33
N LEU A 175 20.73 -14.18 20.29
CA LEU A 175 20.26 -15.57 20.24
C LEU A 175 21.43 -16.57 20.25
N MET A 176 22.54 -16.29 19.55
CA MET A 176 23.75 -17.12 19.58
C MET A 176 24.40 -17.15 20.98
N LEU A 177 24.39 -16.03 21.69
CA LEU A 177 24.93 -15.96 23.05
C LEU A 177 24.03 -16.70 24.08
N GLY A 178 22.70 -16.52 23.97
CA GLY A 178 21.71 -17.17 24.86
C GLY A 178 21.50 -18.65 24.55
N GLY A 179 21.61 -19.03 23.29
CA GLY A 179 21.28 -20.38 22.78
C GLY A 179 22.28 -21.48 23.15
N ARG A 180 23.48 -21.14 23.63
CA ARG A 180 24.52 -22.14 24.00
C ARG A 180 24.07 -23.19 25.03
N LYS A 181 23.13 -22.85 25.92
CA LYS A 181 22.57 -23.80 26.91
C LYS A 181 21.40 -24.61 26.36
N ALA A 182 20.63 -24.05 25.40
CA ALA A 182 19.44 -24.68 24.84
C ALA A 182 19.80 -25.72 23.74
N THR A 183 20.89 -25.49 23.00
CA THR A 183 21.30 -26.36 21.87
C THR A 183 21.62 -27.80 22.27
N ARG A 184 22.13 -28.05 23.48
CA ARG A 184 22.43 -29.42 23.95
C ARG A 184 21.19 -30.29 24.18
N ARG A 185 20.04 -29.70 24.52
CA ARG A 185 18.76 -30.42 24.68
C ARG A 185 18.01 -30.58 23.34
N LEU A 186 18.19 -29.65 22.41
CA LEU A 186 17.50 -29.64 21.12
C LEU A 186 18.19 -30.55 20.09
N ALA A 187 19.49 -30.80 20.21
CA ALA A 187 20.28 -31.62 19.28
C ALA A 187 19.74 -33.05 19.06
N ARG A 188 19.01 -33.62 20.01
CA ARG A 188 18.39 -34.95 19.88
C ARG A 188 17.10 -34.99 19.04
N ARG A 189 16.53 -33.84 18.66
CA ARG A 189 15.27 -33.73 17.88
C ARG A 189 15.41 -32.88 16.61
N THR A 190 16.64 -32.57 16.22
CA THR A 190 16.94 -31.62 15.13
C THR A 190 16.31 -32.04 13.80
N ALA A 191 16.34 -33.32 13.44
CA ALA A 191 15.76 -33.80 12.18
C ALA A 191 14.24 -33.63 12.11
N ARG A 192 13.51 -33.90 13.20
CA ARG A 192 12.04 -33.69 13.24
C ARG A 192 11.68 -32.21 13.21
N PHE A 193 12.49 -31.38 13.84
CA PHE A 193 12.33 -29.92 13.82
C PHE A 193 12.58 -29.37 12.41
N GLN A 194 13.63 -29.82 11.72
CA GLN A 194 13.92 -29.43 10.33
C GLN A 194 12.80 -29.83 9.38
N MET A 195 12.26 -31.06 9.49
CA MET A 195 11.11 -31.50 8.68
C MET A 195 9.86 -30.67 8.95
N ALA A 196 9.55 -30.37 10.22
CA ALA A 196 8.40 -29.54 10.58
C ALA A 196 8.54 -28.12 9.99
N MET A 197 9.74 -27.54 10.05
CA MET A 197 10.01 -26.22 9.48
C MET A 197 9.98 -26.22 7.94
N GLY A 198 10.47 -27.29 7.29
CA GLY A 198 10.34 -27.47 5.85
C GLY A 198 8.88 -27.53 5.39
N ALA A 199 8.03 -28.23 6.16
CA ALA A 199 6.57 -28.28 5.91
C ALA A 199 5.92 -26.90 6.05
N VAL A 200 6.28 -26.14 7.08
CA VAL A 200 5.79 -24.76 7.29
C VAL A 200 6.22 -23.86 6.12
N MET A 201 7.48 -23.96 5.65
CA MET A 201 7.94 -23.17 4.50
C MET A 201 7.17 -23.47 3.21
N ILE A 202 6.87 -24.74 2.95
CA ILE A 202 6.06 -25.13 1.78
C ILE A 202 4.63 -24.60 1.92
N LEU A 203 4.05 -24.68 3.12
CA LEU A 203 2.70 -24.18 3.40
C LEU A 203 2.62 -22.65 3.19
N VAL A 204 3.62 -21.90 3.65
CA VAL A 204 3.73 -20.45 3.42
C VAL A 204 3.93 -20.16 1.92
N ALA A 205 4.77 -20.91 1.21
CA ALA A 205 4.98 -20.72 -0.23
C ALA A 205 3.69 -20.98 -1.04
N VAL A 206 2.90 -21.99 -0.65
CA VAL A 206 1.58 -22.29 -1.26
C VAL A 206 0.57 -21.18 -0.92
N ALA A 207 0.59 -20.66 0.31
CA ALA A 207 -0.27 -19.55 0.73
C ALA A 207 0.03 -18.29 -0.09
N ILE A 208 1.32 -17.96 -0.30
CA ILE A 208 1.76 -16.84 -1.15
C ILE A 208 1.36 -17.08 -2.61
N ALA A 209 1.52 -18.28 -3.13
CA ALA A 209 1.16 -18.61 -4.51
C ALA A 209 -0.34 -18.50 -4.79
N SER A 210 -1.17 -18.80 -3.79
CA SER A 210 -2.63 -18.76 -3.87
C SER A 210 -3.25 -17.43 -3.42
N ASN A 211 -2.45 -16.37 -3.16
CA ASN A 211 -2.90 -15.10 -2.58
C ASN A 211 -3.67 -15.23 -1.25
N TYR A 212 -3.47 -16.32 -0.53
CA TYR A 212 -4.02 -16.53 0.81
C TYR A 212 -3.27 -15.72 1.88
N ASP A 213 -2.05 -15.25 1.57
CA ASP A 213 -1.23 -14.40 2.43
C ASP A 213 -1.99 -13.14 2.85
N THR A 214 -2.58 -12.42 1.90
CA THR A 214 -3.37 -11.20 2.17
C THR A 214 -4.63 -11.47 2.99
N ARG A 215 -5.30 -12.61 2.76
CA ARG A 215 -6.47 -13.02 3.54
C ARG A 215 -6.10 -13.48 4.96
N PHE A 216 -4.95 -14.11 5.11
CA PHE A 216 -4.45 -14.60 6.39
C PHE A 216 -3.89 -13.46 7.25
N GLU A 217 -3.16 -12.50 6.63
CA GLU A 217 -2.70 -11.29 7.32
C GLU A 217 -3.87 -10.45 7.83
N THR A 218 -4.92 -10.26 7.02
CA THR A 218 -6.12 -9.55 7.45
C THR A 218 -6.89 -10.30 8.56
N ALA A 219 -6.96 -11.63 8.51
CA ALA A 219 -7.63 -12.42 9.53
C ALA A 219 -6.87 -12.45 10.87
N ILE A 220 -5.53 -12.55 10.83
CA ILE A 220 -4.71 -12.53 12.06
C ILE A 220 -4.58 -11.11 12.62
N ALA A 221 -4.50 -10.09 11.77
CA ALA A 221 -4.45 -8.70 12.22
C ALA A 221 -5.70 -8.30 13.00
N SER A 222 -6.85 -8.96 12.77
CA SER A 222 -8.09 -8.72 13.52
C SER A 222 -8.08 -9.33 14.93
N ASP A 223 -7.33 -10.40 15.16
CA ASP A 223 -7.35 -11.15 16.43
C ASP A 223 -6.15 -10.86 17.36
N LEU A 224 -5.11 -10.20 16.85
CA LEU A 224 -3.94 -9.85 17.63
C LEU A 224 -4.08 -8.43 18.23
N PRO A 225 -3.59 -8.21 19.47
CA PRO A 225 -3.51 -6.87 20.04
C PRO A 225 -2.74 -5.93 19.12
N SER A 226 -3.24 -4.71 18.94
CA SER A 226 -2.70 -3.71 17.99
C SER A 226 -1.20 -3.45 18.14
N PHE A 227 -0.63 -3.58 19.36
CA PHE A 227 0.81 -3.42 19.61
C PHE A 227 1.68 -4.55 19.03
N LEU A 228 1.09 -5.73 18.70
CA LEU A 228 1.80 -6.85 18.05
C LEU A 228 1.66 -6.82 16.53
N VAL A 229 0.55 -6.27 16.03
CA VAL A 229 0.26 -6.15 14.59
C VAL A 229 0.99 -4.94 14.00
N ASP A 230 1.00 -3.84 14.74
CA ASP A 230 1.65 -2.60 14.35
C ASP A 230 2.38 -1.96 15.54
N PRO A 231 3.55 -2.48 15.90
CA PRO A 231 4.36 -1.96 17.00
C PRO A 231 4.87 -0.54 16.74
N THR A 232 4.75 -0.06 15.49
CA THR A 232 5.21 1.26 15.06
C THR A 232 4.11 2.31 15.03
N HIS A 233 2.83 1.90 15.13
CA HIS A 233 1.67 2.80 15.06
C HIS A 233 1.78 4.00 16.03
N GLY A 234 2.21 3.77 17.25
CA GLY A 234 2.41 4.86 18.23
C GLY A 234 3.57 5.80 17.89
N LEU A 235 4.55 5.34 17.09
CA LEU A 235 5.66 6.17 16.60
C LEU A 235 5.25 6.91 15.32
N GLU A 236 4.53 6.28 14.43
CA GLU A 236 4.05 6.88 13.17
C GLU A 236 2.99 7.96 13.40
N THR A 237 2.13 7.77 14.37
CA THR A 237 1.10 8.75 14.78
C THR A 237 1.62 9.80 15.76
N SER A 238 2.89 9.73 16.19
CA SER A 238 3.47 10.74 17.06
C SER A 238 3.58 12.10 16.34
N HIS A 239 3.28 13.19 17.05
CA HIS A 239 3.41 14.56 16.52
C HIS A 239 4.79 14.84 15.92
N ALA A 240 5.85 14.20 16.43
CA ALA A 240 7.21 14.36 15.93
C ALA A 240 7.43 13.62 14.59
N ALA A 241 6.86 12.41 14.42
CA ALA A 241 6.97 11.65 13.17
C ALA A 241 6.09 12.25 12.08
N THR A 242 4.85 12.66 12.39
CA THR A 242 3.96 13.35 11.45
C THR A 242 4.51 14.73 11.05
N ALA A 243 5.11 15.49 11.97
CA ALA A 243 5.78 16.75 11.65
C ALA A 243 7.04 16.54 10.79
N GLN A 244 7.83 15.49 11.04
CA GLN A 244 9.00 15.14 10.21
C GLN A 244 8.61 14.59 8.85
N LEU A 245 7.56 13.78 8.75
CA LEU A 245 6.99 13.31 7.47
C LEU A 245 6.39 14.48 6.69
N ALA A 246 5.69 15.40 7.34
CA ALA A 246 5.20 16.63 6.73
C ALA A 246 6.34 17.56 6.31
N ALA A 247 7.43 17.63 7.10
CA ALA A 247 8.63 18.41 6.74
C ALA A 247 9.40 17.76 5.58
N LEU A 248 9.46 16.43 5.50
CA LEU A 248 10.04 15.70 4.37
C LEU A 248 9.18 15.88 3.11
N ARG A 249 7.85 15.76 3.22
CA ARG A 249 6.91 16.09 2.15
C ARG A 249 6.98 17.57 1.76
N GLY A 250 7.14 18.48 2.73
CA GLY A 250 7.35 19.91 2.50
C GLY A 250 8.72 20.26 1.89
N HIS A 251 9.76 19.40 2.07
CA HIS A 251 11.04 19.53 1.37
C HIS A 251 10.95 19.01 -0.08
N GLU A 252 10.21 17.93 -0.31
CA GLU A 252 9.89 17.43 -1.64
C GLU A 252 8.99 18.41 -2.39
N ALA A 253 7.99 18.99 -1.73
CA ALA A 253 7.16 20.08 -2.26
C ALA A 253 7.96 21.37 -2.49
N ARG A 254 9.02 21.67 -1.71
CA ARG A 254 9.93 22.79 -1.97
C ARG A 254 10.95 22.50 -3.07
N GLN A 255 11.38 21.27 -3.25
CA GLN A 255 12.17 20.88 -4.42
C GLN A 255 11.31 20.80 -5.69
N ALA A 256 10.06 20.32 -5.59
CA ALA A 256 9.05 20.51 -6.63
C ALA A 256 8.60 21.96 -6.78
N GLY A 257 8.59 22.76 -5.70
CA GLY A 257 8.29 24.20 -5.71
C GLY A 257 9.39 25.08 -6.33
N GLY A 258 10.60 24.53 -6.55
CA GLY A 258 11.59 25.12 -7.45
C GLY A 258 11.14 25.12 -8.92
N LEU A 259 10.09 24.36 -9.23
CA LEU A 259 9.40 24.35 -10.53
C LEU A 259 8.49 25.57 -10.77
N ARG A 260 8.35 26.46 -9.78
CA ARG A 260 7.41 27.60 -9.88
C ARG A 260 7.78 28.66 -10.91
N GLN A 261 8.89 28.56 -11.65
CA GLN A 261 9.35 29.63 -12.54
C GLN A 261 10.03 29.20 -13.85
N ALA A 262 9.81 27.97 -14.35
CA ALA A 262 10.36 27.57 -15.64
C ALA A 262 9.26 27.03 -16.56
N ASP A 263 8.71 27.88 -17.39
CA ASP A 263 7.76 27.53 -18.46
C ASP A 263 8.35 26.69 -19.61
N ALA A 264 9.65 26.42 -19.61
CA ALA A 264 10.31 25.53 -20.56
C ALA A 264 11.62 25.01 -19.97
N GLY A 265 11.73 23.72 -19.68
CA GLY A 265 13.01 23.10 -19.40
C GLY A 265 13.15 22.24 -18.16
N VAL A 266 12.05 21.90 -17.44
CA VAL A 266 12.13 20.94 -16.35
C VAL A 266 12.30 19.54 -16.92
N ILE A 267 13.47 18.98 -16.73
CA ILE A 267 13.74 17.57 -17.10
C ILE A 267 13.15 16.69 -16.01
N LEU A 268 11.99 16.09 -16.30
CA LEU A 268 11.40 15.09 -15.40
C LEU A 268 12.24 13.81 -15.37
N PRO A 269 12.41 13.16 -14.21
CA PRO A 269 13.13 11.90 -14.13
C PRO A 269 12.41 10.79 -14.90
N VAL A 270 13.16 9.77 -15.33
CA VAL A 270 12.60 8.51 -15.83
C VAL A 270 12.44 7.56 -14.65
N LEU A 271 11.19 7.24 -14.29
CA LEU A 271 10.87 6.36 -13.17
C LEU A 271 10.82 4.88 -13.57
N GLY A 272 10.65 4.59 -14.87
CA GLY A 272 10.59 3.25 -15.41
C GLY A 272 9.77 3.19 -16.70
N ARG A 273 9.59 2.00 -17.25
CA ARG A 273 8.65 1.76 -18.35
C ARG A 273 7.23 1.61 -17.80
N ALA A 274 6.25 2.24 -18.44
CA ALA A 274 4.86 2.06 -18.09
C ALA A 274 4.41 0.62 -18.44
N PRO A 275 3.80 -0.09 -17.50
CA PRO A 275 3.11 -1.34 -17.77
C PRO A 275 1.97 -1.13 -18.78
N GLU A 276 1.62 -2.15 -19.56
CA GLU A 276 0.49 -2.08 -20.48
C GLU A 276 -0.84 -2.13 -19.72
N LEU A 277 -1.91 -1.65 -20.34
CA LEU A 277 -3.28 -1.82 -19.85
C LEU A 277 -3.71 -3.26 -20.13
N VAL A 278 -3.90 -4.06 -19.08
CA VAL A 278 -4.10 -5.49 -19.18
C VAL A 278 -5.45 -5.92 -18.62
N ASP A 279 -6.03 -6.98 -19.21
CA ASP A 279 -7.30 -7.59 -18.78
C ASP A 279 -8.43 -6.57 -18.57
N THR A 280 -8.50 -5.61 -19.49
CA THR A 280 -9.47 -4.52 -19.46
C THR A 280 -10.83 -4.99 -19.96
N GLU A 281 -11.91 -4.46 -19.34
CA GLU A 281 -13.27 -4.84 -19.71
C GLU A 281 -13.92 -3.78 -20.63
N MET A 282 -14.96 -3.08 -20.13
CA MET A 282 -15.69 -2.09 -20.91
C MET A 282 -14.88 -0.81 -21.09
N TRP A 283 -14.85 -0.30 -22.32
CA TRP A 283 -14.27 0.99 -22.69
C TRP A 283 -15.37 2.00 -22.99
N PHE A 284 -15.19 3.21 -22.46
CA PHE A 284 -16.05 4.37 -22.67
C PHE A 284 -15.27 5.49 -23.37
N ASN A 285 -15.96 6.35 -24.10
CA ASN A 285 -15.40 7.50 -24.81
C ASN A 285 -14.31 7.11 -25.85
N THR A 286 -14.31 5.86 -26.30
CA THR A 286 -13.47 5.42 -27.41
C THR A 286 -14.34 5.12 -28.64
N PRO A 287 -13.84 5.30 -29.87
CA PRO A 287 -14.63 5.01 -31.08
C PRO A 287 -15.07 3.55 -31.12
N GLY A 288 -16.40 3.34 -31.05
CA GLY A 288 -17.00 2.00 -31.04
C GLY A 288 -16.65 1.14 -29.83
N GLY A 289 -16.26 1.72 -28.70
CA GLY A 289 -15.87 1.01 -27.50
C GLY A 289 -14.55 0.21 -27.65
N ARG A 290 -13.71 0.56 -28.61
CA ARG A 290 -12.47 -0.19 -28.89
C ARG A 290 -11.43 0.03 -27.80
N PRO A 291 -10.76 -1.04 -27.33
CA PRO A 291 -9.66 -0.94 -26.40
C PRO A 291 -8.50 -0.11 -26.94
N LEU A 292 -7.88 0.68 -26.07
CA LEU A 292 -6.61 1.35 -26.33
C LEU A 292 -5.48 0.56 -25.68
N THR A 293 -4.30 0.65 -26.27
CA THR A 293 -3.07 0.11 -25.68
C THR A 293 -2.04 1.22 -25.57
N LEU A 294 -1.17 1.19 -24.57
CA LEU A 294 -0.08 2.16 -24.45
C LEU A 294 0.89 2.04 -25.65
N ALA A 295 1.00 0.85 -26.22
CA ALA A 295 1.78 0.64 -27.43
C ALA A 295 1.22 1.44 -28.62
N ALA A 296 -0.11 1.52 -28.78
CA ALA A 296 -0.76 2.32 -29.82
C ALA A 296 -0.72 3.82 -29.53
N LEU A 297 -0.51 4.22 -28.27
CA LEU A 297 -0.42 5.61 -27.85
C LEU A 297 1.03 6.14 -27.87
N ARG A 298 1.99 5.41 -28.43
CA ARG A 298 3.37 5.92 -28.62
C ARG A 298 3.34 7.18 -29.49
N GLY A 299 4.19 8.14 -29.18
CA GLY A 299 4.18 9.46 -29.78
C GLY A 299 3.22 10.46 -29.13
N HIS A 300 2.47 10.03 -28.10
CA HIS A 300 1.61 10.89 -27.29
C HIS A 300 2.11 10.95 -25.85
N VAL A 301 1.89 12.08 -25.20
CA VAL A 301 2.02 12.21 -23.73
C VAL A 301 0.74 11.65 -23.11
N VAL A 302 0.86 10.61 -22.28
CA VAL A 302 -0.29 9.90 -21.71
C VAL A 302 -0.33 10.08 -20.21
N LEU A 303 -1.50 10.40 -19.67
CA LEU A 303 -1.80 10.36 -18.24
C LEU A 303 -2.72 9.17 -17.97
N VAL A 304 -2.24 8.18 -17.23
CA VAL A 304 -3.06 7.10 -16.68
C VAL A 304 -3.53 7.52 -15.30
N ASP A 305 -4.86 7.61 -15.13
CA ASP A 305 -5.52 8.03 -13.89
C ASP A 305 -6.34 6.87 -13.32
N PHE A 306 -5.91 6.32 -12.19
CA PHE A 306 -6.68 5.32 -11.44
C PHE A 306 -7.71 6.02 -10.55
N TRP A 307 -8.97 5.76 -10.79
CA TRP A 307 -10.08 6.41 -10.11
C TRP A 307 -11.26 5.49 -9.84
N THR A 308 -12.14 5.91 -8.93
CA THR A 308 -13.47 5.34 -8.79
C THR A 308 -14.49 6.44 -8.49
N TYR A 309 -15.73 6.23 -8.87
CA TYR A 309 -16.73 7.32 -8.87
C TYR A 309 -17.36 7.61 -7.51
N SER A 310 -17.11 6.78 -6.51
CA SER A 310 -17.54 7.06 -5.13
C SER A 310 -16.43 7.66 -4.24
N CYS A 311 -15.20 7.79 -4.75
CA CYS A 311 -14.08 8.38 -4.05
C CYS A 311 -14.13 9.92 -4.14
N ILE A 312 -14.27 10.63 -3.01
CA ILE A 312 -14.34 12.11 -3.00
C ILE A 312 -13.06 12.75 -3.55
N ASN A 313 -11.89 12.20 -3.24
CA ASN A 313 -10.61 12.71 -3.71
C ASN A 313 -10.50 12.63 -5.23
N CYS A 314 -10.99 11.52 -5.83
CA CYS A 314 -11.08 11.37 -7.27
C CYS A 314 -12.03 12.42 -7.87
N ILE A 315 -13.23 12.58 -7.29
CA ILE A 315 -14.24 13.55 -7.78
C ILE A 315 -13.68 14.97 -7.78
N ARG A 316 -12.90 15.37 -6.77
CA ARG A 316 -12.24 16.68 -6.72
C ARG A 316 -11.12 16.84 -7.75
N THR A 317 -10.51 15.75 -8.19
CA THR A 317 -9.48 15.75 -9.24
C THR A 317 -10.06 15.88 -10.65
N LEU A 318 -11.25 15.31 -10.92
CA LEU A 318 -11.86 15.29 -12.25
C LEU A 318 -11.99 16.65 -12.95
N PRO A 319 -12.33 17.78 -12.29
CA PRO A 319 -12.38 19.08 -12.96
C PRO A 319 -11.05 19.50 -13.59
N TYR A 320 -9.92 19.16 -12.96
CA TYR A 320 -8.58 19.43 -13.49
C TYR A 320 -8.28 18.55 -14.68
N LEU A 321 -8.54 17.24 -14.60
CA LEU A 321 -8.36 16.29 -15.70
C LEU A 321 -9.20 16.68 -16.92
N ASN A 322 -10.47 17.03 -16.72
CA ASN A 322 -11.35 17.50 -17.79
C ASN A 322 -10.80 18.77 -18.47
N ALA A 323 -10.30 19.72 -17.66
CA ALA A 323 -9.74 20.96 -18.19
C ALA A 323 -8.43 20.73 -18.96
N TRP A 324 -7.53 19.90 -18.44
CA TRP A 324 -6.29 19.54 -19.14
C TRP A 324 -6.57 18.79 -20.44
N TYR A 325 -7.48 17.82 -20.42
CA TYR A 325 -7.86 17.09 -21.63
C TYR A 325 -8.46 18.02 -22.70
N ALA A 326 -9.40 18.88 -22.31
CA ALA A 326 -10.01 19.84 -23.23
C ALA A 326 -8.99 20.77 -23.87
N LYS A 327 -7.94 21.12 -23.13
CA LYS A 327 -6.91 22.06 -23.58
C LYS A 327 -5.82 21.40 -24.40
N TYR A 328 -5.31 20.27 -23.96
CA TYR A 328 -4.09 19.68 -24.48
C TYR A 328 -4.29 18.47 -25.40
N ALA A 329 -5.52 17.95 -25.55
CA ALA A 329 -5.75 16.77 -26.40
C ALA A 329 -5.31 16.97 -27.86
N ARG A 330 -5.46 18.19 -28.40
CA ARG A 330 -5.02 18.51 -29.76
C ARG A 330 -3.51 18.67 -29.91
N GLU A 331 -2.82 18.82 -28.79
CA GLU A 331 -1.36 18.97 -28.71
C GLU A 331 -0.66 17.60 -28.46
N GLY A 332 -1.38 16.49 -28.58
CA GLY A 332 -0.83 15.15 -28.40
C GLY A 332 -0.91 14.62 -26.96
N PHE A 333 -1.80 15.17 -26.13
CA PHE A 333 -2.06 14.69 -24.77
C PHE A 333 -3.26 13.76 -24.72
N VAL A 334 -3.12 12.61 -24.09
CA VAL A 334 -4.19 11.63 -23.89
C VAL A 334 -4.34 11.34 -22.40
N ILE A 335 -5.56 11.29 -21.89
CA ILE A 335 -5.87 10.75 -20.57
C ILE A 335 -6.56 9.40 -20.75
N VAL A 336 -6.14 8.41 -19.99
CA VAL A 336 -6.83 7.13 -19.83
C VAL A 336 -7.24 6.98 -18.38
N GLY A 337 -8.54 7.15 -18.11
CA GLY A 337 -9.10 6.89 -16.79
C GLY A 337 -9.29 5.39 -16.58
N VAL A 338 -8.55 4.79 -15.66
CA VAL A 338 -8.69 3.39 -15.28
C VAL A 338 -9.60 3.33 -14.07
N HIS A 339 -10.87 2.97 -14.31
CA HIS A 339 -11.86 2.82 -13.25
C HIS A 339 -11.66 1.46 -12.58
N THR A 340 -11.08 1.47 -11.39
CA THR A 340 -10.88 0.28 -10.56
C THR A 340 -11.85 0.35 -9.38
N PRO A 341 -12.75 -0.62 -9.22
CA PRO A 341 -13.84 -0.54 -8.24
C PRO A 341 -13.34 -0.68 -6.80
N GLU A 342 -13.80 0.16 -5.90
CA GLU A 342 -13.61 0.01 -4.46
C GLU A 342 -14.73 -0.83 -3.81
N PHE A 343 -15.95 -0.69 -4.34
CA PHE A 343 -17.14 -1.36 -3.84
C PHE A 343 -17.79 -2.24 -4.91
N PRO A 344 -18.55 -3.28 -4.49
CA PRO A 344 -19.18 -4.23 -5.44
C PRO A 344 -20.07 -3.59 -6.50
N PHE A 345 -20.79 -2.50 -6.19
CA PHE A 345 -21.68 -1.83 -7.12
C PHE A 345 -20.94 -1.06 -8.23
N GLU A 346 -19.66 -0.79 -8.07
CA GLU A 346 -18.80 -0.08 -9.02
C GLU A 346 -18.34 -0.96 -10.18
N HIS A 347 -18.52 -2.28 -10.09
CA HIS A 347 -18.32 -3.21 -11.21
C HIS A 347 -19.34 -3.00 -12.35
N SER A 348 -20.48 -2.34 -12.08
CA SER A 348 -21.54 -2.15 -13.06
C SER A 348 -21.14 -1.13 -14.12
N ALA A 349 -21.05 -1.57 -15.38
CA ALA A 349 -20.76 -0.69 -16.51
C ALA A 349 -21.78 0.44 -16.68
N SER A 350 -23.06 0.20 -16.35
CA SER A 350 -24.11 1.23 -16.40
C SER A 350 -23.89 2.31 -15.33
N ASN A 351 -23.42 1.93 -14.14
CA ASN A 351 -23.11 2.87 -13.07
C ASN A 351 -21.89 3.75 -13.44
N VAL A 352 -20.85 3.12 -14.00
CA VAL A 352 -19.67 3.84 -14.49
C VAL A 352 -20.04 4.79 -15.62
N ALA A 353 -20.85 4.35 -16.60
CA ALA A 353 -21.31 5.22 -17.69
C ALA A 353 -22.10 6.43 -17.16
N GLN A 354 -22.98 6.22 -16.17
CA GLN A 354 -23.72 7.31 -15.54
C GLN A 354 -22.78 8.29 -14.82
N ALA A 355 -21.79 7.79 -14.08
CA ALA A 355 -20.81 8.61 -13.39
C ALA A 355 -19.93 9.42 -14.37
N ILE A 356 -19.51 8.82 -15.49
CA ILE A 356 -18.80 9.50 -16.58
C ILE A 356 -19.61 10.68 -17.10
N ALA A 357 -20.93 10.47 -17.38
CA ALA A 357 -21.81 11.51 -17.86
C ALA A 357 -22.04 12.63 -16.82
N GLN A 358 -22.27 12.26 -15.55
CA GLN A 358 -22.51 13.22 -14.45
C GLN A 358 -21.29 14.11 -14.19
N ASN A 359 -20.07 13.56 -14.33
CA ASN A 359 -18.82 14.29 -14.10
C ASN A 359 -18.25 14.94 -15.38
N GLY A 360 -18.96 14.85 -16.51
CA GLY A 360 -18.56 15.48 -17.76
C GLY A 360 -17.24 14.94 -18.33
N ILE A 361 -16.90 13.68 -18.04
CA ILE A 361 -15.66 13.05 -18.51
C ILE A 361 -15.76 12.76 -20.00
N ARG A 362 -14.79 13.25 -20.79
CA ARG A 362 -14.75 13.08 -22.25
C ARG A 362 -13.53 12.30 -22.75
N TYR A 363 -12.53 12.12 -21.89
CA TYR A 363 -11.37 11.30 -22.21
C TYR A 363 -11.72 9.80 -22.13
N PRO A 364 -10.94 8.92 -22.77
CA PRO A 364 -11.09 7.47 -22.67
C PRO A 364 -11.12 6.97 -21.23
N VAL A 365 -12.09 6.11 -20.92
CA VAL A 365 -12.19 5.44 -19.63
C VAL A 365 -12.33 3.95 -19.86
N VAL A 366 -11.67 3.16 -19.03
CA VAL A 366 -11.72 1.69 -19.03
C VAL A 366 -12.05 1.14 -17.66
N GLN A 367 -12.81 0.04 -17.60
CA GLN A 367 -13.02 -0.72 -16.37
C GLN A 367 -11.89 -1.74 -16.16
N ASP A 368 -11.38 -1.77 -14.92
CA ASP A 368 -10.37 -2.69 -14.41
C ASP A 368 -10.95 -3.47 -13.22
N ASN A 369 -12.10 -4.15 -13.45
CA ASN A 369 -12.85 -4.82 -12.39
C ASN A 369 -12.08 -5.97 -11.72
N ASN A 370 -11.10 -6.54 -12.42
CA ASN A 370 -10.24 -7.61 -11.91
C ASN A 370 -8.94 -7.09 -11.29
N TYR A 371 -8.75 -5.77 -11.20
CA TYR A 371 -7.53 -5.15 -10.68
C TYR A 371 -6.25 -5.53 -11.46
N ALA A 372 -6.37 -5.97 -12.70
CA ALA A 372 -5.23 -6.46 -13.47
C ALA A 372 -4.27 -5.32 -13.84
N THR A 373 -4.80 -4.22 -14.38
CA THR A 373 -4.02 -3.00 -14.66
C THR A 373 -3.54 -2.34 -13.36
N TRP A 374 -4.38 -2.27 -12.34
CA TRP A 374 -4.03 -1.80 -11.00
C TRP A 374 -2.79 -2.52 -10.45
N ASN A 375 -2.81 -3.86 -10.49
CA ASN A 375 -1.70 -4.68 -10.01
C ASN A 375 -0.45 -4.56 -10.89
N ALA A 376 -0.61 -4.40 -12.22
CA ALA A 376 0.51 -4.19 -13.13
C ALA A 376 1.29 -2.90 -12.80
N TYR A 377 0.58 -1.84 -12.40
CA TYR A 377 1.17 -0.58 -11.92
C TYR A 377 1.61 -0.63 -10.45
N ASN A 378 1.39 -1.74 -9.74
CA ASN A 378 1.58 -1.84 -8.30
C ASN A 378 0.90 -0.71 -7.54
N ASN A 379 -0.30 -0.32 -8.00
CA ASN A 379 -1.05 0.78 -7.44
C ASN A 379 -1.71 0.39 -6.11
N GLN A 380 -1.92 1.36 -5.22
CA GLN A 380 -2.52 1.13 -3.88
C GLN A 380 -3.48 2.26 -3.47
N TYR A 381 -3.66 3.29 -4.30
CA TYR A 381 -4.37 4.51 -3.93
C TYR A 381 -5.35 4.97 -5.01
N TRP A 382 -6.43 5.63 -4.57
CA TRP A 382 -7.33 6.42 -5.38
C TRP A 382 -7.33 7.88 -4.88
N PRO A 383 -7.17 8.88 -5.78
CA PRO A 383 -6.68 8.73 -7.14
C PRO A 383 -5.18 8.41 -7.18
N ALA A 384 -4.71 7.86 -8.30
CA ALA A 384 -3.29 7.72 -8.57
C ALA A 384 -3.02 8.02 -10.05
N GLU A 385 -2.08 8.91 -10.31
CA GLU A 385 -1.81 9.44 -11.63
C GLU A 385 -0.39 9.11 -12.06
N TYR A 386 -0.26 8.56 -13.27
CA TYR A 386 1.02 8.22 -13.88
C TYR A 386 1.17 8.96 -15.21
N LEU A 387 2.09 9.94 -15.28
CA LEU A 387 2.39 10.67 -16.49
C LEU A 387 3.48 9.97 -17.28
N ILE A 388 3.20 9.67 -18.54
CA ILE A 388 4.00 8.83 -19.43
C ILE A 388 4.41 9.66 -20.64
N ASP A 389 5.67 9.59 -21.02
CA ASP A 389 6.20 10.26 -22.22
C ASP A 389 5.89 9.50 -23.52
N THR A 390 6.23 10.10 -24.65
CA THR A 390 6.01 9.55 -25.99
C THR A 390 6.72 8.22 -26.25
N GLU A 391 7.79 7.93 -25.48
CA GLU A 391 8.50 6.65 -25.53
C GLU A 391 7.92 5.61 -24.57
N GLY A 392 6.87 5.97 -23.79
CA GLY A 392 6.18 5.12 -22.83
C GLY A 392 6.94 4.89 -21.54
N ARG A 393 7.69 5.88 -21.11
CA ARG A 393 8.35 5.89 -19.81
C ARG A 393 7.55 6.73 -18.82
N ILE A 394 7.37 6.25 -17.62
CA ILE A 394 6.76 7.01 -16.53
C ILE A 394 7.72 8.14 -16.12
N ARG A 395 7.23 9.37 -16.14
CA ARG A 395 7.99 10.58 -15.82
C ARG A 395 7.50 11.25 -14.53
N LEU A 396 6.27 10.96 -14.11
CA LEU A 396 5.67 11.38 -12.84
C LEU A 396 4.76 10.26 -12.36
N ALA A 397 4.79 9.96 -11.07
CA ALA A 397 3.78 9.17 -10.37
C ALA A 397 3.34 9.96 -9.14
N ASP A 398 2.04 10.20 -9.02
CA ASP A 398 1.46 10.98 -7.94
C ASP A 398 0.28 10.23 -7.32
N PHE A 399 0.16 10.29 -6.00
CA PHE A 399 -0.80 9.51 -5.22
C PHE A 399 -1.64 10.42 -4.33
N GLY A 400 -2.94 10.33 -4.49
CA GLY A 400 -3.90 11.20 -3.83
C GLY A 400 -4.23 12.45 -4.64
N GLU A 401 -5.06 13.33 -4.05
CA GLU A 401 -5.46 14.59 -4.65
C GLU A 401 -4.45 15.71 -4.34
N GLY A 402 -4.41 16.76 -5.19
CA GLY A 402 -3.56 17.94 -4.97
C GLY A 402 -2.47 18.12 -6.02
N ASP A 403 -1.56 19.04 -5.76
CA ASP A 403 -0.40 19.38 -6.61
C ASP A 403 -0.71 19.65 -8.09
N TYR A 404 -1.96 20.07 -8.38
CA TYR A 404 -2.49 20.23 -9.75
C TYR A 404 -1.65 21.15 -10.63
N GLN A 405 -1.08 22.23 -10.06
CA GLN A 405 -0.20 23.12 -10.81
C GLN A 405 1.09 22.42 -11.24
N ALA A 406 1.72 21.67 -10.32
CA ALA A 406 2.94 20.93 -10.62
C ALA A 406 2.69 19.84 -11.67
N LYS A 407 1.54 19.13 -11.58
CA LYS A 407 1.11 18.15 -12.59
C LYS A 407 0.90 18.78 -13.95
N GLU A 408 0.20 19.92 -14.05
CA GLU A 408 0.02 20.63 -15.31
C GLU A 408 1.35 21.11 -15.91
N HIS A 409 2.27 21.61 -15.06
CA HIS A 409 3.62 21.97 -15.53
C HIS A 409 4.39 20.76 -16.07
N ALA A 410 4.27 19.59 -15.44
CA ALA A 410 4.87 18.35 -15.92
C ALA A 410 4.31 17.93 -17.29
N ILE A 411 2.97 17.96 -17.46
CA ILE A 411 2.31 17.70 -18.76
C ILE A 411 2.84 18.64 -19.82
N ARG A 412 2.86 19.94 -19.54
CA ARG A 412 3.35 20.99 -20.47
C ARG A 412 4.82 20.81 -20.83
N SER A 413 5.65 20.43 -19.86
CA SER A 413 7.07 20.16 -20.11
C SER A 413 7.28 19.02 -21.10
N LEU A 414 6.53 17.91 -20.96
CA LEU A 414 6.62 16.79 -21.90
C LEU A 414 6.10 17.19 -23.30
N LEU A 415 4.95 17.88 -23.36
CA LEU A 415 4.41 18.36 -24.64
C LEU A 415 5.36 19.33 -25.35
N ALA A 416 6.02 20.22 -24.61
CA ALA A 416 7.01 21.14 -25.19
C ALA A 416 8.25 20.41 -25.71
N GLN A 417 8.70 19.33 -25.07
CA GLN A 417 9.79 18.47 -25.56
C GLN A 417 9.45 17.82 -26.91
N GLU A 418 8.16 17.58 -27.17
CA GLU A 418 7.66 17.03 -28.43
C GLU A 418 7.31 18.10 -29.50
N GLY A 419 7.65 19.36 -29.22
CA GLY A 419 7.50 20.45 -30.17
C GLY A 419 6.23 21.27 -30.06
N ALA A 420 5.38 21.02 -29.05
CA ALA A 420 4.22 21.87 -28.84
C ALA A 420 4.66 23.27 -28.37
N SER A 421 4.39 24.28 -29.21
CA SER A 421 4.91 25.64 -29.00
C SER A 421 3.90 26.63 -28.41
N ASN A 422 2.60 26.33 -28.49
CA ASN A 422 1.55 27.25 -28.03
C ASN A 422 0.61 26.61 -27.01
N LEU A 423 1.14 26.30 -25.84
CA LEU A 423 0.37 25.68 -24.75
C LEU A 423 -0.48 26.71 -23.95
N GLY A 424 -0.42 27.98 -24.25
CA GLY A 424 -1.15 29.04 -23.56
C GLY A 424 -0.75 29.20 -22.08
N ARG A 425 -1.55 29.87 -21.28
CA ARG A 425 -1.35 29.98 -19.81
C ARG A 425 -1.81 28.70 -19.12
N VAL A 426 -1.34 28.47 -17.88
CA VAL A 426 -1.85 27.43 -16.98
C VAL A 426 -3.37 27.51 -16.89
N THR A 427 -4.05 26.37 -16.81
CA THR A 427 -5.51 26.31 -16.85
C THR A 427 -6.09 26.76 -15.52
N PRO A 428 -6.87 27.85 -15.46
CA PRO A 428 -7.55 28.19 -14.24
C PRO A 428 -8.71 27.22 -14.00
N VAL A 429 -8.65 26.46 -12.92
CA VAL A 429 -9.72 25.54 -12.51
C VAL A 429 -10.26 26.01 -11.16
N HIS A 430 -11.55 26.34 -11.13
CA HIS A 430 -12.28 26.65 -9.91
C HIS A 430 -12.91 25.35 -9.40
N ALA A 431 -12.16 24.59 -8.62
CA ALA A 431 -12.64 23.37 -8.01
C ALA A 431 -12.46 23.42 -6.48
N GLU A 432 -13.18 22.57 -5.80
CA GLU A 432 -13.08 22.41 -4.37
C GLU A 432 -11.66 21.97 -4.00
N GLN A 433 -11.06 22.66 -3.02
CA GLN A 433 -9.70 22.35 -2.58
C GLN A 433 -9.72 21.22 -1.56
N PRO A 434 -8.65 20.40 -1.51
CA PRO A 434 -8.47 19.42 -0.44
C PRO A 434 -8.61 20.07 0.94
N PRO A 435 -9.22 19.39 1.92
CA PRO A 435 -9.38 19.95 3.25
C PRO A 435 -8.01 20.18 3.91
N ALA A 436 -7.88 21.33 4.58
CA ALA A 436 -6.69 21.64 5.37
C ALA A 436 -6.92 21.26 6.83
N GLY A 437 -5.97 20.56 7.44
CA GLY A 437 -6.00 20.17 8.85
C GLY A 437 -6.33 18.70 9.10
N ASN A 438 -6.43 18.34 10.39
CA ASN A 438 -6.77 16.98 10.81
C ASN A 438 -8.28 16.76 10.70
N ILE A 439 -8.71 16.03 9.69
CA ILE A 439 -10.09 15.59 9.53
C ILE A 439 -10.24 14.13 9.96
N THR A 440 -11.49 13.74 10.27
CA THR A 440 -11.81 12.35 10.56
C THR A 440 -11.38 11.46 9.38
N PRO A 441 -10.67 10.36 9.63
CA PRO A 441 -10.28 9.42 8.59
C PRO A 441 -11.49 8.72 7.99
N GLU A 442 -11.38 8.32 6.72
CA GLU A 442 -12.38 7.50 6.04
C GLU A 442 -12.84 6.32 6.90
N SER A 443 -14.13 6.02 6.89
CA SER A 443 -14.75 5.11 7.86
C SER A 443 -15.70 4.14 7.18
N TYR A 444 -15.29 2.88 7.08
CA TYR A 444 -16.01 1.80 6.42
C TYR A 444 -17.04 1.16 7.32
N LEU A 445 -18.20 0.80 6.75
CA LEU A 445 -19.34 0.27 7.48
C LEU A 445 -19.45 -1.26 7.46
N GLY A 446 -18.87 -1.90 6.44
CA GLY A 446 -18.82 -3.36 6.33
C GLY A 446 -17.74 -3.99 7.21
N ALA A 447 -17.94 -5.26 7.59
CA ALA A 447 -17.12 -5.97 8.56
C ALA A 447 -15.64 -6.11 8.16
N ASP A 448 -15.35 -6.20 6.84
CA ASP A 448 -13.97 -6.45 6.36
C ASP A 448 -13.01 -5.28 6.66
N ARG A 449 -13.55 -4.04 6.72
CA ARG A 449 -12.76 -2.81 6.92
C ARG A 449 -13.27 -1.94 8.07
N ALA A 450 -14.25 -2.42 8.86
CA ALA A 450 -14.81 -1.67 9.99
C ALA A 450 -13.76 -1.39 11.06
N GLN A 451 -13.55 -0.12 11.36
CA GLN A 451 -12.64 0.35 12.39
C GLN A 451 -13.29 1.47 13.21
N ARG A 452 -12.80 1.68 14.43
CA ARG A 452 -13.25 2.75 15.33
C ARG A 452 -14.74 2.71 15.66
N PHE A 453 -15.31 1.50 15.82
CA PHE A 453 -16.67 1.31 16.32
C PHE A 453 -16.70 1.13 17.84
N GLU A 454 -17.55 1.89 18.52
CA GLU A 454 -17.80 1.75 19.96
C GLU A 454 -18.64 0.49 20.29
N ASN A 455 -19.16 -0.20 19.29
CA ASN A 455 -19.84 -1.49 19.44
C ASN A 455 -18.86 -2.67 19.63
N GLY A 456 -17.55 -2.41 19.58
CA GLY A 456 -16.52 -3.44 19.52
C GLY A 456 -16.30 -3.94 18.09
N GLN A 457 -15.87 -5.19 17.98
CA GLN A 457 -15.63 -5.81 16.67
C GLN A 457 -16.94 -5.97 15.89
N ILE A 458 -16.97 -5.46 14.68
CA ILE A 458 -18.11 -5.59 13.76
C ILE A 458 -17.96 -6.91 12.99
N THR A 459 -19.00 -7.75 13.06
CA THR A 459 -19.02 -9.05 12.38
C THR A 459 -20.17 -9.13 11.38
N THR A 460 -20.03 -10.00 10.38
CA THR A 460 -21.09 -10.26 9.40
C THR A 460 -22.31 -10.91 10.05
N GLY A 461 -23.51 -10.62 9.55
CA GLY A 461 -24.76 -11.17 10.05
C GLY A 461 -25.81 -10.11 10.36
N VAL A 462 -26.87 -10.52 11.02
CA VAL A 462 -27.93 -9.62 11.51
C VAL A 462 -27.71 -9.38 13.00
N HIS A 463 -27.57 -8.10 13.35
CA HIS A 463 -27.31 -7.67 14.72
C HIS A 463 -28.31 -6.60 15.14
N ASP A 464 -28.82 -6.65 16.37
CA ASP A 464 -29.54 -5.55 17.00
C ASP A 464 -28.62 -4.93 18.06
N TYR A 465 -28.17 -3.73 17.80
CA TYR A 465 -27.27 -2.99 18.68
C TYR A 465 -28.01 -2.17 19.76
N GLY A 466 -29.34 -2.27 19.82
CA GLY A 466 -30.16 -1.53 20.77
C GLY A 466 -30.12 -0.02 20.59
N SER A 467 -30.47 0.72 21.61
CA SER A 467 -30.45 2.19 21.59
C SER A 467 -29.14 2.72 22.16
N PRO A 468 -28.40 3.57 21.44
CA PRO A 468 -27.18 4.21 21.96
C PRO A 468 -27.48 5.05 23.21
N THR A 469 -26.73 4.86 24.28
CA THR A 469 -26.90 5.56 25.57
C THR A 469 -26.04 6.82 25.70
N HIS A 470 -24.97 6.90 24.93
CA HIS A 470 -24.03 8.04 24.92
C HIS A 470 -23.38 8.17 23.53
N PRO A 471 -22.93 9.36 23.15
CA PRO A 471 -22.27 9.58 21.85
C PRO A 471 -20.93 8.82 21.77
N PRO A 472 -20.49 8.42 20.56
CA PRO A 472 -19.18 7.80 20.37
C PRO A 472 -18.05 8.80 20.65
N LYS A 473 -16.85 8.29 20.97
CA LYS A 473 -15.62 9.08 21.11
C LYS A 473 -15.29 9.84 19.81
N PRO A 474 -14.44 10.87 19.88
CA PRO A 474 -13.94 11.56 18.69
C PRO A 474 -13.44 10.57 17.63
N ASP A 475 -13.87 10.81 16.37
CA ASP A 475 -13.54 10.02 15.18
C ASP A 475 -13.99 8.54 15.22
N HIS A 476 -14.98 8.23 16.10
CA HIS A 476 -15.56 6.89 16.23
C HIS A 476 -17.01 6.87 15.75
N LEU A 477 -17.44 5.65 15.39
CA LEU A 477 -18.80 5.31 14.98
C LEU A 477 -19.50 4.45 16.02
N ARG A 478 -20.84 4.45 15.94
CA ARG A 478 -21.68 3.55 16.72
C ARG A 478 -22.95 3.20 15.97
N TYR A 479 -23.20 1.90 15.83
CA TYR A 479 -24.49 1.40 15.38
C TYR A 479 -25.52 1.41 16.54
N GLY A 480 -26.79 1.66 16.19
CA GLY A 480 -27.96 1.46 17.03
C GLY A 480 -29.08 0.84 16.21
N GLY A 481 -30.01 0.13 16.87
CA GLY A 481 -31.07 -0.63 16.19
C GLY A 481 -30.54 -1.82 15.40
N ALA A 482 -31.36 -2.33 14.48
CA ALA A 482 -31.06 -3.56 13.77
C ALA A 482 -30.41 -3.29 12.39
N TRP A 483 -29.35 -4.04 12.14
CA TRP A 483 -28.56 -3.97 10.88
C TRP A 483 -28.20 -5.36 10.38
N ARG A 484 -28.17 -5.52 9.06
CA ARG A 484 -27.49 -6.65 8.42
C ARG A 484 -26.14 -6.19 7.92
N ILE A 485 -25.08 -6.72 8.50
CA ILE A 485 -23.70 -6.41 8.15
C ILE A 485 -23.18 -7.46 7.17
N THR A 486 -22.58 -7.00 6.08
CA THR A 486 -21.83 -7.82 5.11
C THR A 486 -20.34 -7.50 5.21
N GLY A 487 -19.47 -8.17 4.45
CA GLY A 487 -18.06 -7.81 4.37
C GLY A 487 -17.86 -6.34 3.95
N ALA A 488 -18.56 -5.87 2.92
CA ALA A 488 -18.36 -4.56 2.33
C ALA A 488 -19.38 -3.49 2.76
N SER A 489 -20.50 -3.84 3.42
CA SER A 489 -21.61 -2.89 3.64
C SER A 489 -22.43 -3.18 4.89
N ALA A 490 -23.23 -2.20 5.30
CA ALA A 490 -24.26 -2.32 6.33
C ALA A 490 -25.64 -1.96 5.75
N ILE A 491 -26.60 -2.85 5.88
CA ILE A 491 -27.98 -2.68 5.40
C ILE A 491 -28.88 -2.40 6.61
N SER A 492 -29.58 -1.28 6.58
CA SER A 492 -30.50 -0.88 7.63
C SER A 492 -31.71 -1.82 7.71
N LEU A 493 -32.08 -2.18 8.91
CA LEU A 493 -33.31 -2.92 9.23
C LEU A 493 -34.23 -2.05 10.11
N SER A 494 -34.84 -2.62 11.14
CA SER A 494 -35.74 -1.87 12.00
C SER A 494 -35.01 -0.93 12.95
N ARG A 495 -35.49 0.30 13.11
CA ARG A 495 -34.95 1.31 14.02
C ARG A 495 -33.44 1.54 13.88
N ALA A 496 -32.92 1.34 12.66
CA ALA A 496 -31.51 1.51 12.36
C ALA A 496 -31.07 2.96 12.62
N ARG A 497 -29.97 3.12 13.32
CA ARG A 497 -29.34 4.40 13.62
C ARG A 497 -27.82 4.24 13.51
N LEU A 498 -27.15 5.23 12.95
CA LEU A 498 -25.69 5.26 12.90
C LEU A 498 -25.23 6.63 13.36
N GLN A 499 -24.36 6.63 14.36
CA GLN A 499 -23.74 7.82 14.92
C GLN A 499 -22.27 7.91 14.56
N LEU A 500 -21.80 9.12 14.28
CA LEU A 500 -20.41 9.43 13.95
C LEU A 500 -20.02 10.75 14.60
N ASN A 501 -19.02 10.73 15.47
CA ASN A 501 -18.42 11.94 16.03
C ASN A 501 -17.26 12.37 15.13
N PHE A 502 -17.52 13.30 14.23
CA PHE A 502 -16.59 13.69 13.17
C PHE A 502 -15.96 15.07 13.40
N SER A 503 -14.81 15.30 12.76
CA SER A 503 -14.18 16.60 12.58
C SER A 503 -13.90 16.78 11.09
N ALA A 504 -14.69 17.60 10.40
CA ALA A 504 -14.55 17.89 8.97
C ALA A 504 -15.39 19.10 8.60
N ARG A 505 -15.15 19.68 7.42
CA ARG A 505 -16.02 20.70 6.82
C ARG A 505 -17.20 20.04 6.09
N GLN A 506 -16.98 18.89 5.50
CA GLN A 506 -17.98 18.14 4.73
C GLN A 506 -17.98 16.69 5.14
N VAL A 507 -19.18 16.10 5.17
CA VAL A 507 -19.35 14.66 5.40
C VAL A 507 -20.12 14.06 4.24
N PHE A 508 -19.55 13.05 3.65
CA PHE A 508 -20.12 12.28 2.58
C PHE A 508 -20.39 10.86 3.04
N LEU A 509 -21.44 10.26 2.49
CA LEU A 509 -21.77 8.85 2.69
C LEU A 509 -21.88 8.16 1.34
N VAL A 510 -21.09 7.12 1.13
CA VAL A 510 -21.27 6.18 0.04
C VAL A 510 -22.43 5.28 0.40
N THR A 511 -23.57 5.43 -0.29
CA THR A 511 -24.81 4.72 0.02
C THR A 511 -25.69 4.53 -1.21
N GLY A 512 -26.66 3.65 -1.12
CA GLY A 512 -27.63 3.41 -2.16
C GLY A 512 -28.82 2.57 -1.70
N SER A 513 -29.82 2.50 -2.54
CA SER A 513 -31.00 1.63 -2.35
C SER A 513 -31.34 0.91 -3.65
N PRO A 514 -31.06 -0.40 -3.75
CA PRO A 514 -31.29 -1.16 -4.97
C PRO A 514 -32.77 -1.43 -5.24
N THR A 515 -33.64 -1.27 -4.24
CA THR A 515 -35.08 -1.59 -4.30
C THR A 515 -35.99 -0.38 -4.48
N GLY A 516 -35.42 0.79 -4.82
CA GLY A 516 -36.14 2.05 -5.01
C GLY A 516 -35.75 3.12 -3.98
N PRO A 517 -36.25 4.35 -4.13
CA PRO A 517 -35.88 5.46 -3.26
C PRO A 517 -36.21 5.19 -1.78
N ARG A 518 -35.30 5.57 -0.90
CA ARG A 518 -35.37 5.50 0.56
C ARG A 518 -35.01 6.86 1.14
N HIS A 519 -35.48 7.12 2.35
CA HIS A 519 -35.09 8.34 3.05
C HIS A 519 -34.12 8.05 4.18
N VAL A 520 -33.22 8.99 4.41
CA VAL A 520 -32.29 9.00 5.53
C VAL A 520 -32.50 10.33 6.25
N LEU A 521 -32.97 10.27 7.50
CA LEU A 521 -33.03 11.44 8.36
C LEU A 521 -31.63 11.78 8.84
N VAL A 522 -31.22 13.04 8.70
CA VAL A 522 -29.90 13.56 9.07
C VAL A 522 -30.04 14.50 10.25
N LEU A 523 -29.43 14.14 11.36
CA LEU A 523 -29.38 14.94 12.58
C LEU A 523 -27.94 15.40 12.86
N LEU A 524 -27.79 16.64 13.25
CA LEU A 524 -26.53 17.21 13.72
C LEU A 524 -26.69 17.62 15.18
N ASP A 525 -25.83 17.10 16.05
CA ASP A 525 -25.86 17.30 17.52
C ASP A 525 -27.24 16.99 18.15
N GLY A 526 -27.88 15.92 17.62
CA GLY A 526 -29.18 15.46 18.11
C GLY A 526 -30.41 16.20 17.56
N HIS A 527 -30.21 17.22 16.74
CA HIS A 527 -31.28 18.02 16.13
C HIS A 527 -31.33 17.82 14.60
N PRO A 528 -32.52 17.96 13.96
CA PRO A 528 -32.60 18.01 12.50
C PRO A 528 -31.60 19.01 11.92
N ILE A 529 -30.78 18.58 10.94
CA ILE A 529 -29.72 19.45 10.41
C ILE A 529 -30.30 20.72 9.80
N PRO A 530 -29.83 21.93 10.22
CA PRO A 530 -30.25 23.18 9.61
C PRO A 530 -29.86 23.22 8.12
N GLN A 531 -30.75 23.76 7.26
CA GLN A 531 -30.52 23.77 5.81
C GLN A 531 -29.20 24.46 5.39
N PRO A 532 -28.69 25.54 6.05
CA PRO A 532 -27.41 26.13 5.72
C PRO A 532 -26.18 25.23 6.01
N LEU A 533 -26.33 24.23 6.87
CA LEU A 533 -25.28 23.26 7.23
C LEU A 533 -25.47 21.90 6.53
N ALA A 534 -26.60 21.73 5.82
CA ALA A 534 -26.93 20.52 5.08
C ALA A 534 -26.17 20.48 3.75
N GLY A 535 -25.70 19.29 3.37
CA GLY A 535 -25.18 19.06 2.03
C GLY A 535 -26.28 19.19 0.96
N PRO A 536 -25.92 19.33 -0.31
CA PRO A 536 -26.88 19.51 -1.41
C PRO A 536 -27.83 18.32 -1.60
N ASP A 537 -27.50 17.15 -1.09
CA ASP A 537 -28.35 15.96 -1.15
C ASP A 537 -29.38 15.89 -0.01
N VAL A 538 -29.36 16.85 0.92
CA VAL A 538 -30.24 16.88 2.09
C VAL A 538 -31.19 18.06 2.02
N HIS A 539 -32.49 17.81 2.00
CA HIS A 539 -33.55 18.79 2.00
C HIS A 539 -34.44 18.59 3.21
N ARG A 540 -34.65 19.63 4.02
CA ARG A 540 -35.45 19.56 5.27
C ARG A 540 -34.99 18.37 6.14
N SER A 541 -33.69 18.21 6.30
CA SER A 541 -33.03 17.15 7.07
C SER A 541 -33.24 15.72 6.53
N LEU A 542 -33.80 15.54 5.34
CA LEU A 542 -33.97 14.24 4.68
C LEU A 542 -33.10 14.16 3.43
N ALA A 543 -32.33 13.09 3.32
CA ALA A 543 -31.64 12.69 2.10
C ALA A 543 -32.47 11.60 1.39
N THR A 544 -32.73 11.78 0.08
CA THR A 544 -33.38 10.73 -0.73
C THR A 544 -32.31 9.90 -1.41
N ILE A 545 -32.22 8.64 -0.98
CA ILE A 545 -31.22 7.66 -1.44
C ILE A 545 -31.87 6.75 -2.49
N SER A 546 -31.28 6.69 -3.67
CA SER A 546 -31.75 5.79 -4.74
C SER A 546 -30.57 5.03 -5.36
N PHE A 547 -29.81 5.67 -6.20
CA PHE A 547 -28.66 5.12 -6.89
C PHE A 547 -27.43 5.05 -5.95
N GLN A 548 -26.59 4.02 -6.09
CA GLN A 548 -25.36 3.90 -5.31
C GLN A 548 -24.33 4.93 -5.78
N ARG A 549 -24.08 5.92 -4.95
CA ARG A 549 -23.10 6.98 -5.18
C ARG A 549 -22.68 7.64 -3.86
N LEU A 550 -21.82 8.61 -3.99
CA LEU A 550 -21.46 9.51 -2.92
C LEU A 550 -22.57 10.55 -2.71
N TYR A 551 -23.09 10.65 -1.49
CA TYR A 551 -24.07 11.66 -1.07
C TYR A 551 -23.42 12.61 -0.07
N ARG A 552 -23.52 13.92 -0.31
CA ARG A 552 -23.03 14.93 0.63
C ARG A 552 -24.10 15.23 1.65
N LEU A 553 -23.89 14.80 2.90
CA LEU A 553 -24.87 14.96 3.98
C LEU A 553 -24.67 16.26 4.76
N VAL A 554 -23.44 16.69 4.95
CA VAL A 554 -23.08 17.87 5.75
C VAL A 554 -22.17 18.80 4.94
N ALA A 555 -22.37 20.12 5.08
CA ALA A 555 -21.54 21.17 4.50
C ALA A 555 -21.39 22.33 5.49
N LEU A 556 -20.36 22.31 6.32
CA LEU A 556 -20.03 23.33 7.29
C LEU A 556 -19.19 24.45 6.67
N PRO A 557 -19.18 25.66 7.23
CA PRO A 557 -18.34 26.77 6.76
C PRO A 557 -16.84 26.50 6.97
N CYS A 558 -16.46 25.79 8.03
CA CYS A 558 -15.09 25.42 8.36
C CYS A 558 -15.03 24.00 8.96
N VAL A 559 -13.82 23.51 9.22
CA VAL A 559 -13.61 22.24 9.90
C VAL A 559 -14.00 22.37 11.36
N GLU A 560 -15.06 21.68 11.75
CA GLU A 560 -15.59 21.67 13.12
C GLU A 560 -15.91 20.24 13.56
N ARG A 561 -16.02 20.04 14.88
CA ARG A 561 -16.39 18.77 15.47
C ARG A 561 -17.86 18.73 15.83
N HIS A 562 -18.59 17.76 15.30
CA HIS A 562 -20.00 17.55 15.55
C HIS A 562 -20.34 16.06 15.68
N LEU A 563 -21.51 15.77 16.22
CA LEU A 563 -22.12 14.45 16.23
C LEU A 563 -23.15 14.36 15.09
N LEU A 564 -22.79 13.62 14.04
CA LEU A 564 -23.74 13.23 13.00
C LEU A 564 -24.51 12.00 13.47
N THR A 565 -25.83 12.03 13.35
CA THR A 565 -26.68 10.85 13.49
C THR A 565 -27.51 10.71 12.22
N ILE A 566 -27.48 9.53 11.62
CA ILE A 566 -28.36 9.19 10.50
C ILE A 566 -29.33 8.10 10.92
N GLU A 567 -30.59 8.24 10.49
CA GLU A 567 -31.66 7.26 10.68
C GLU A 567 -32.21 6.87 9.30
N PRO A 568 -31.67 5.79 8.70
CA PRO A 568 -32.09 5.36 7.37
C PRO A 568 -33.36 4.51 7.43
N ASP A 569 -34.20 4.67 6.42
CA ASP A 569 -35.30 3.73 6.15
C ASP A 569 -34.75 2.30 5.98
N PRO A 570 -35.52 1.26 6.38
CA PRO A 570 -35.13 -0.13 6.18
C PRO A 570 -34.82 -0.44 4.70
N GLY A 571 -33.69 -1.14 4.45
CA GLY A 571 -33.22 -1.51 3.12
C GLY A 571 -32.24 -0.50 2.50
N THR A 572 -31.88 0.58 3.20
CA THR A 572 -30.77 1.45 2.78
C THR A 572 -29.44 0.76 3.02
N THR A 573 -28.57 0.75 2.03
CA THR A 573 -27.24 0.14 2.11
C THR A 573 -26.17 1.23 2.23
N GLY A 574 -25.42 1.25 3.32
CA GLY A 574 -24.28 2.13 3.53
C GLY A 574 -22.95 1.39 3.37
N TYR A 575 -21.94 2.05 2.83
CA TYR A 575 -20.61 1.47 2.57
C TYR A 575 -19.50 2.16 3.35
N ALA A 576 -19.38 3.47 3.21
CA ALA A 576 -18.33 4.25 3.89
C ALA A 576 -18.75 5.71 4.09
N PHE A 577 -18.22 6.33 5.15
CA PHE A 577 -18.13 7.79 5.26
C PHE A 577 -16.77 8.26 4.76
N THR A 578 -16.78 9.36 4.01
CA THR A 578 -15.58 10.08 3.60
C THR A 578 -15.78 11.57 3.85
N PHE A 579 -14.68 12.32 3.94
CA PHE A 579 -14.68 13.66 4.51
C PHE A 579 -13.98 14.68 3.61
N GLY A 580 -14.40 15.96 3.74
CA GLY A 580 -13.86 17.08 3.02
C GLY A 580 -13.66 18.34 3.85
#